data_89f74c38fb83eb78714c13a5422cedef
#
_entry.id   89f74c38fb83eb78714c13a5422cedef
#
_cell.length_a   1.000
_cell.length_b   1.000
_cell.length_c   1.000
_cell.angle_alpha   90.00
_cell.angle_beta   90.00
_cell.angle_gamma   90.00
#
_symmetry.space_group_name_H-M   'P 1'
#
loop_
_entity.id
_entity.type
_entity.pdbx_description
1 polymer ?
#
loop_
_entity_poly.entity_id
_entity_poly.type
_entity_poly.pdbx_seq_one_letter_code
_entity_poly.pdbx_strand_id
1 'polypeptide(L)'
;VPEEEIKERVYATLKICGLYQFRNWPVSALSFGQKKRVTIASILVLHPQVLILDEPTAGQDYRHYTEIMEFLKKLNEEYGITIIMITHDMHLMLEYTNRAVVIADGRLLADTAPAAVLTDDAVADRAYLKKTSLYDLAVRCGIAEPTQFVERFIGYERQMRAAEREEEA
;
A
#
# COMPACT_ATOMS: atom_id res chain seq x y z
N VAL A 1 6.44 21.68 24.04
CA VAL A 1 6.14 22.29 22.72
C VAL A 1 5.04 23.32 22.93
N PRO A 2 5.18 24.56 22.44
CA PRO A 2 4.14 25.59 22.54
C PRO A 2 2.85 25.16 21.83
N GLU A 3 1.69 25.61 22.34
CA GLU A 3 0.37 25.24 21.80
C GLU A 3 0.20 25.65 20.33
N GLU A 4 0.73 26.79 19.95
CA GLU A 4 0.70 27.26 18.56
C GLU A 4 1.48 26.32 17.62
N GLU A 5 2.65 25.86 18.02
CA GLU A 5 3.44 24.89 17.24
C GLU A 5 2.72 23.57 17.09
N ILE A 6 2.02 23.09 18.14
CA ILE A 6 1.18 21.88 18.05
C ILE A 6 0.07 22.07 17.03
N LYS A 7 -0.65 23.19 17.06
CA LYS A 7 -1.71 23.50 16.10
C LYS A 7 -1.20 23.57 14.67
N GLU A 8 -0.05 24.22 14.44
CA GLU A 8 0.56 24.30 13.11
C GLU A 8 0.90 22.92 12.57
N ARG A 9 1.53 22.05 13.36
CA ARG A 9 1.86 20.67 12.98
C ARG A 9 0.61 19.84 12.67
N VAL A 10 -0.42 19.93 13.52
CA VAL A 10 -1.69 19.24 13.30
C VAL A 10 -2.35 19.71 12.02
N TYR A 11 -2.43 21.03 11.78
CA TYR A 11 -3.06 21.57 10.57
C TYR A 11 -2.30 21.21 9.29
N ALA A 12 -0.97 21.24 9.33
CA ALA A 12 -0.15 20.79 8.21
C ALA A 12 -0.40 19.31 7.90
N THR A 13 -0.39 18.45 8.94
CA THR A 13 -0.67 17.03 8.78
C THR A 13 -2.07 16.75 8.25
N LEU A 14 -3.09 17.46 8.74
CA LEU A 14 -4.46 17.32 8.24
C LEU A 14 -4.59 17.74 6.76
N LYS A 15 -3.81 18.73 6.30
CA LYS A 15 -3.77 19.10 4.87
C LYS A 15 -3.16 17.97 4.04
N ILE A 16 -2.05 17.39 4.46
CA ILE A 16 -1.40 16.24 3.81
C ILE A 16 -2.38 15.07 3.67
N CYS A 17 -3.15 14.79 4.74
CA CYS A 17 -4.13 13.70 4.77
C CYS A 17 -5.46 14.02 4.05
N GLY A 18 -5.65 15.24 3.52
CA GLY A 18 -6.92 15.68 2.92
C GLY A 18 -8.07 15.81 3.91
N LEU A 19 -7.75 16.03 5.20
CA LEU A 19 -8.72 16.08 6.29
C LEU A 19 -8.95 17.48 6.86
N TYR A 20 -8.23 18.49 6.38
CA TYR A 20 -8.28 19.83 6.98
C TYR A 20 -9.69 20.45 7.01
N GLN A 21 -10.50 20.22 6.00
CA GLN A 21 -11.89 20.69 5.95
C GLN A 21 -12.78 20.06 7.04
N PHE A 22 -12.42 18.86 7.53
CA PHE A 22 -13.14 18.11 8.56
C PHE A 22 -12.57 18.32 9.98
N ARG A 23 -11.59 19.21 10.18
CA ARG A 23 -10.86 19.39 11.44
C ARG A 23 -11.73 19.65 12.68
N ASN A 24 -12.93 20.20 12.48
CA ASN A 24 -13.90 20.48 13.54
C ASN A 24 -15.03 19.44 13.63
N TRP A 25 -14.97 18.39 12.82
CA TRP A 25 -15.99 17.34 12.82
C TRP A 25 -15.66 16.27 13.87
N PRO A 26 -16.67 15.71 14.53
CA PRO A 26 -16.45 14.55 15.38
C PRO A 26 -15.99 13.37 14.52
N VAL A 27 -15.06 12.57 15.03
CA VAL A 27 -14.52 11.40 14.31
C VAL A 27 -15.63 10.40 13.91
N SER A 28 -16.71 10.33 14.70
CA SER A 28 -17.86 9.48 14.41
C SER A 28 -18.56 9.82 13.09
N ALA A 29 -18.56 11.10 12.68
CA ALA A 29 -19.19 11.58 11.44
C ALA A 29 -18.32 11.36 10.19
N LEU A 30 -17.08 10.95 10.33
CA LEU A 30 -16.18 10.69 9.21
C LEU A 30 -16.50 9.36 8.55
N SER A 31 -16.25 9.28 7.22
CA SER A 31 -16.30 8.01 6.48
C SER A 31 -15.24 7.04 6.98
N PHE A 32 -15.35 5.77 6.61
CA PHE A 32 -14.39 4.76 7.01
C PHE A 32 -12.96 5.06 6.51
N GLY A 33 -12.80 5.45 5.24
CA GLY A 33 -11.51 5.86 4.68
C GLY A 33 -10.93 7.11 5.36
N GLN A 34 -11.79 8.10 5.69
CA GLN A 34 -11.38 9.27 6.45
C GLN A 34 -10.90 8.90 7.86
N LYS A 35 -11.58 7.97 8.55
CA LYS A 35 -11.14 7.46 9.85
C LYS A 35 -9.77 6.79 9.78
N LYS A 36 -9.50 5.97 8.75
CA LYS A 36 -8.18 5.40 8.52
C LYS A 36 -7.12 6.48 8.30
N ARG A 37 -7.42 7.51 7.52
CA ARG A 37 -6.50 8.65 7.34
C ARG A 37 -6.27 9.43 8.64
N VAL A 38 -7.27 9.55 9.53
CA VAL A 38 -7.07 10.13 10.88
C VAL A 38 -6.09 9.30 11.69
N THR A 39 -6.19 7.96 11.66
CA THR A 39 -5.23 7.09 12.34
C THR A 39 -3.81 7.28 11.82
N ILE A 40 -3.63 7.38 10.50
CA ILE A 40 -2.32 7.66 9.90
C ILE A 40 -1.86 9.07 10.28
N ALA A 41 -2.73 10.08 10.24
CA ALA A 41 -2.42 11.46 10.60
C ALA A 41 -1.93 11.58 12.05
N SER A 42 -2.46 10.79 12.98
CA SER A 42 -2.04 10.79 14.38
C SER A 42 -0.58 10.37 14.59
N ILE A 43 -0.02 9.61 13.65
CA ILE A 43 1.40 9.25 13.64
C ILE A 43 2.22 10.23 12.81
N LEU A 44 1.68 10.66 11.65
CA LEU A 44 2.39 11.60 10.77
C LEU A 44 2.71 12.95 11.43
N VAL A 45 1.90 13.39 12.39
CA VAL A 45 2.16 14.63 13.16
C VAL A 45 3.48 14.59 13.93
N LEU A 46 4.03 13.39 14.16
CA LEU A 46 5.34 13.18 14.81
C LEU A 46 6.51 13.27 13.81
N HIS A 47 6.24 13.51 12.53
CA HIS A 47 7.22 13.56 11.44
C HIS A 47 8.09 12.29 11.32
N PRO A 48 7.49 11.08 11.25
CA PRO A 48 8.25 9.85 11.13
C PRO A 48 8.94 9.76 9.78
N GLN A 49 10.14 9.17 9.77
CA GLN A 49 10.83 8.81 8.53
C GLN A 49 10.38 7.45 7.99
N VAL A 50 9.85 6.60 8.86
CA VAL A 50 9.36 5.25 8.56
C VAL A 50 7.97 5.07 9.14
N LEU A 51 7.04 4.60 8.33
CA LEU A 51 5.68 4.24 8.73
C LEU A 51 5.47 2.75 8.53
N ILE A 52 5.14 2.03 9.60
CA ILE A 52 4.85 0.61 9.56
C ILE A 52 3.34 0.41 9.69
N LEU A 53 2.76 -0.33 8.77
CA LEU A 53 1.32 -0.58 8.67
C LEU A 53 1.06 -2.08 8.66
N ASP A 54 0.19 -2.54 9.54
CA ASP A 54 -0.26 -3.92 9.60
C ASP A 54 -1.63 -4.04 8.92
N GLU A 55 -1.70 -4.83 7.85
CA GLU A 55 -2.89 -5.08 7.04
C GLU A 55 -3.70 -3.78 6.71
N PRO A 56 -3.08 -2.76 6.07
CA PRO A 56 -3.71 -1.45 5.92
C PRO A 56 -5.00 -1.48 5.08
N THR A 57 -5.17 -2.49 4.24
CA THR A 57 -6.30 -2.64 3.32
C THR A 57 -7.29 -3.73 3.74
N ALA A 58 -7.07 -4.40 4.87
CA ALA A 58 -7.94 -5.50 5.31
C ALA A 58 -9.40 -5.06 5.42
N GLY A 59 -10.30 -5.90 4.87
CA GLY A 59 -11.74 -5.68 4.92
C GLY A 59 -12.25 -4.49 4.07
N GLN A 60 -11.43 -3.99 3.13
CA GLN A 60 -11.81 -2.93 2.22
C GLN A 60 -12.42 -3.49 0.93
N ASP A 61 -13.40 -2.77 0.36
CA ASP A 61 -13.73 -2.91 -1.05
C ASP A 61 -12.62 -2.31 -1.93
N TYR A 62 -12.68 -2.59 -3.22
CA TYR A 62 -11.65 -2.18 -4.18
C TYR A 62 -11.43 -0.66 -4.21
N ARG A 63 -12.50 0.13 -4.10
CA ARG A 63 -12.40 1.59 -4.12
C ARG A 63 -11.63 2.12 -2.91
N HIS A 64 -12.01 1.70 -1.70
CA HIS A 64 -11.34 2.13 -0.48
C HIS A 64 -9.91 1.60 -0.39
N TYR A 65 -9.68 0.36 -0.87
CA TYR A 65 -8.36 -0.21 -1.05
C TYR A 65 -7.46 0.73 -1.88
N THR A 66 -7.92 1.10 -3.07
CA THR A 66 -7.16 1.97 -3.98
C THR A 66 -6.91 3.35 -3.36
N GLU A 67 -7.93 3.97 -2.75
CA GLU A 67 -7.80 5.27 -2.09
C GLU A 67 -6.72 5.27 -0.98
N ILE A 68 -6.63 4.21 -0.19
CA ILE A 68 -5.62 4.08 0.87
C ILE A 68 -4.23 3.85 0.27
N MET A 69 -4.10 2.97 -0.72
CA MET A 69 -2.81 2.65 -1.32
C MET A 69 -2.21 3.85 -2.08
N GLU A 70 -3.03 4.58 -2.81
CA GLU A 70 -2.59 5.80 -3.47
C GLU A 70 -2.20 6.91 -2.48
N PHE A 71 -2.92 7.00 -1.37
CA PHE A 71 -2.53 7.93 -0.30
C PHE A 71 -1.16 7.54 0.30
N LEU A 72 -0.91 6.26 0.55
CA LEU A 72 0.39 5.78 1.05
C LEU A 72 1.52 5.99 0.02
N LYS A 73 1.24 5.75 -1.25
CA LYS A 73 2.16 6.04 -2.35
C LYS A 73 2.55 7.51 -2.37
N LYS A 74 1.58 8.40 -2.26
CA LYS A 74 1.81 9.84 -2.17
C LYS A 74 2.71 10.22 -0.99
N LEU A 75 2.49 9.61 0.20
CA LEU A 75 3.35 9.86 1.36
C LEU A 75 4.80 9.44 1.10
N ASN A 76 5.00 8.35 0.36
CA ASN A 76 6.34 7.89 -0.01
C ASN A 76 6.99 8.81 -1.06
N GLU A 77 6.29 9.10 -2.18
CA GLU A 77 6.86 9.82 -3.33
C GLU A 77 7.04 11.31 -3.07
N GLU A 78 6.06 11.98 -2.45
CA GLU A 78 6.09 13.43 -2.24
C GLU A 78 6.73 13.84 -0.91
N TYR A 79 6.58 13.03 0.14
CA TYR A 79 7.06 13.37 1.48
C TYR A 79 8.27 12.53 1.93
N GLY A 80 8.75 11.60 1.10
CA GLY A 80 9.94 10.80 1.36
C GLY A 80 9.83 9.84 2.55
N ILE A 81 8.60 9.49 2.97
CA ILE A 81 8.37 8.58 4.08
C ILE A 81 8.55 7.14 3.60
N THR A 82 9.41 6.38 4.25
CA THR A 82 9.53 4.95 3.96
C THR A 82 8.30 4.22 4.50
N ILE A 83 7.58 3.51 3.61
CA ILE A 83 6.40 2.72 3.98
C ILE A 83 6.79 1.25 4.07
N ILE A 84 6.52 0.64 5.21
CA ILE A 84 6.63 -0.81 5.43
C ILE A 84 5.23 -1.34 5.69
N MET A 85 4.78 -2.29 4.86
CA MET A 85 3.47 -2.92 5.02
C MET A 85 3.65 -4.39 5.38
N ILE A 86 2.93 -4.83 6.40
CA ILE A 86 2.77 -6.25 6.72
C ILE A 86 1.46 -6.67 6.07
N THR A 87 1.53 -7.63 5.16
CA THR A 87 0.36 -8.12 4.43
C THR A 87 0.57 -9.53 3.90
N HIS A 88 -0.52 -10.24 3.67
CA HIS A 88 -0.55 -11.51 2.95
C HIS A 88 -1.16 -11.35 1.54
N ASP A 89 -1.47 -10.12 1.13
CA ASP A 89 -2.01 -9.83 -0.20
C ASP A 89 -0.89 -9.71 -1.24
N MET A 90 -0.74 -10.75 -2.04
CA MET A 90 0.28 -10.83 -3.10
C MET A 90 0.02 -9.83 -4.22
N HIS A 91 -1.24 -9.48 -4.49
CA HIS A 91 -1.57 -8.48 -5.51
C HIS A 91 -1.11 -7.08 -5.06
N LEU A 92 -1.43 -6.72 -3.81
CA LEU A 92 -0.94 -5.48 -3.20
C LEU A 92 0.58 -5.39 -3.24
N MET A 93 1.27 -6.46 -2.84
CA MET A 93 2.72 -6.53 -2.85
C MET A 93 3.29 -6.25 -4.25
N LEU A 94 2.76 -6.90 -5.28
CA LEU A 94 3.21 -6.72 -6.66
C LEU A 94 2.92 -5.32 -7.20
N GLU A 95 1.76 -4.76 -6.85
CA GLU A 95 1.31 -3.49 -7.39
C GLU A 95 2.00 -2.28 -6.77
N TYR A 96 2.20 -2.30 -5.45
CA TYR A 96 2.59 -1.10 -4.71
C TYR A 96 3.97 -1.14 -4.06
N THR A 97 4.69 -2.26 -4.10
CA THR A 97 6.00 -2.35 -3.45
C THR A 97 7.14 -2.61 -4.43
N ASN A 98 8.36 -2.22 -4.04
CA ASN A 98 9.57 -2.45 -4.81
C ASN A 98 10.47 -3.52 -4.18
N ARG A 99 10.20 -3.90 -2.93
CA ARG A 99 10.95 -4.88 -2.16
C ARG A 99 10.00 -5.67 -1.29
N ALA A 100 10.19 -6.98 -1.24
CA ALA A 100 9.43 -7.90 -0.42
C ALA A 100 10.39 -8.65 0.52
N VAL A 101 10.01 -8.69 1.80
CA VAL A 101 10.69 -9.46 2.84
C VAL A 101 9.73 -10.55 3.30
N VAL A 102 10.07 -11.80 3.05
CA VAL A 102 9.24 -12.95 3.41
C VAL A 102 9.78 -13.59 4.68
N ILE A 103 8.93 -13.63 5.71
CA ILE A 103 9.27 -14.20 7.02
C ILE A 103 8.28 -15.34 7.32
N ALA A 104 8.78 -16.51 7.68
CA ALA A 104 7.99 -17.60 8.22
C ALA A 104 8.78 -18.38 9.28
N ASP A 105 8.09 -18.94 10.27
CA ASP A 105 8.70 -19.70 11.38
C ASP A 105 9.83 -18.95 12.10
N GLY A 106 9.68 -17.61 12.24
CA GLY A 106 10.70 -16.76 12.86
C GLY A 106 12.00 -16.61 12.07
N ARG A 107 12.00 -16.94 10.77
CA ARG A 107 13.19 -16.87 9.90
C ARG A 107 12.90 -16.05 8.66
N LEU A 108 13.92 -15.33 8.21
CA LEU A 108 13.93 -14.69 6.91
C LEU A 108 14.05 -15.78 5.82
N LEU A 109 13.05 -15.86 4.93
CA LEU A 109 13.04 -16.78 3.80
C LEU A 109 13.51 -16.12 2.52
N ALA A 110 13.09 -14.88 2.27
CA ALA A 110 13.50 -14.12 1.10
C ALA A 110 13.53 -12.61 1.41
N ASP A 111 14.40 -11.90 0.71
CA ASP A 111 14.52 -10.45 0.66
C ASP A 111 14.82 -10.09 -0.80
N THR A 112 13.79 -9.77 -1.59
CA THR A 112 13.89 -9.70 -3.04
C THR A 112 12.84 -8.78 -3.65
N ALA A 113 12.84 -8.63 -4.97
CA ALA A 113 11.75 -7.98 -5.70
C ALA A 113 10.43 -8.78 -5.55
N PRO A 114 9.27 -8.10 -5.45
CA PRO A 114 7.98 -8.76 -5.24
C PRO A 114 7.67 -9.88 -6.23
N ALA A 115 7.95 -9.66 -7.51
CA ALA A 115 7.70 -10.66 -8.55
C ALA A 115 8.52 -11.94 -8.38
N ALA A 116 9.73 -11.85 -7.83
CA ALA A 116 10.60 -13.01 -7.59
C ALA A 116 10.02 -13.95 -6.52
N VAL A 117 9.22 -13.44 -5.58
CA VAL A 117 8.50 -14.27 -4.59
C VAL A 117 7.54 -15.24 -5.25
N LEU A 118 6.95 -14.86 -6.40
CA LEU A 118 5.99 -15.71 -7.14
C LEU A 118 6.66 -16.89 -7.85
N THR A 119 7.95 -16.76 -8.19
CA THR A 119 8.71 -17.79 -8.92
C THR A 119 9.37 -18.81 -8.00
N ASP A 120 9.49 -18.50 -6.72
CA ASP A 120 10.11 -19.39 -5.74
C ASP A 120 9.01 -20.22 -5.04
N ASP A 121 8.75 -21.42 -5.59
CA ASP A 121 7.78 -22.36 -5.03
C ASP A 121 8.13 -22.74 -3.59
N ALA A 122 9.41 -22.89 -3.28
CA ALA A 122 9.85 -23.27 -1.94
C ALA A 122 9.58 -22.16 -0.91
N VAL A 123 9.76 -20.91 -1.30
CA VAL A 123 9.39 -19.74 -0.46
C VAL A 123 7.89 -19.63 -0.31
N ALA A 124 7.14 -19.74 -1.41
CA ALA A 124 5.69 -19.61 -1.40
C ALA A 124 5.02 -20.68 -0.52
N ASP A 125 5.40 -21.96 -0.71
CA ASP A 125 4.86 -23.09 0.06
C ASP A 125 5.21 -22.97 1.54
N ARG A 126 6.44 -22.62 1.86
CA ARG A 126 6.92 -22.54 3.23
C ARG A 126 6.36 -21.35 4.01
N ALA A 127 6.06 -20.26 3.31
CA ALA A 127 5.43 -19.06 3.88
C ALA A 127 3.90 -19.11 3.80
N TYR A 128 3.30 -20.19 3.27
CA TYR A 128 1.86 -20.33 3.04
C TYR A 128 1.28 -19.20 2.19
N LEU A 129 2.06 -18.69 1.23
CA LEU A 129 1.65 -17.62 0.34
C LEU A 129 0.85 -18.18 -0.84
N LYS A 130 -0.30 -17.57 -1.11
CA LYS A 130 -1.10 -17.90 -2.27
C LYS A 130 -0.63 -17.06 -3.46
N LYS A 131 -0.16 -17.71 -4.52
CA LYS A 131 0.14 -17.03 -5.79
C LYS A 131 -1.10 -16.33 -6.34
N THR A 132 -0.89 -15.26 -7.10
CA THR A 132 -2.02 -14.53 -7.71
C THR A 132 -2.73 -15.39 -8.76
N SER A 133 -4.04 -15.21 -8.90
CA SER A 133 -4.84 -15.91 -9.92
C SER A 133 -4.31 -15.63 -11.34
N LEU A 134 -3.74 -14.47 -11.56
CA LEU A 134 -3.12 -14.09 -12.84
C LEU A 134 -1.87 -14.92 -13.14
N TYR A 135 -1.04 -15.18 -12.12
CA TYR A 135 0.12 -16.06 -12.27
C TYR A 135 -0.30 -17.49 -12.59
N ASP A 136 -1.28 -18.03 -11.85
CA ASP A 136 -1.81 -19.37 -12.10
C ASP A 136 -2.41 -19.49 -13.51
N LEU A 137 -3.12 -18.48 -13.97
CA LEU A 137 -3.65 -18.40 -15.33
C LEU A 137 -2.53 -18.45 -16.37
N ALA A 138 -1.48 -17.64 -16.19
CA ALA A 138 -0.34 -17.60 -17.09
C ALA A 138 0.33 -18.99 -17.22
N VAL A 139 0.54 -19.67 -16.10
CA VAL A 139 1.10 -21.03 -16.06
C VAL A 139 0.19 -22.02 -16.81
N ARG A 140 -1.14 -22.01 -16.55
CA ARG A 140 -2.11 -22.90 -17.21
C ARG A 140 -2.24 -22.64 -18.71
N CYS A 141 -2.06 -21.39 -19.15
CA CYS A 141 -2.05 -21.02 -20.56
C CYS A 141 -0.73 -21.32 -21.27
N GLY A 142 0.28 -21.85 -20.56
CA GLY A 142 1.58 -22.19 -21.15
C GLY A 142 2.43 -20.95 -21.52
N ILE A 143 2.23 -19.82 -20.85
CA ILE A 143 3.03 -18.63 -21.08
C ILE A 143 4.46 -18.94 -20.60
N ALA A 144 5.45 -18.74 -21.47
CA ALA A 144 6.83 -19.13 -21.21
C ALA A 144 7.45 -18.43 -19.99
N GLU A 145 7.07 -17.16 -19.74
CA GLU A 145 7.58 -16.37 -18.63
C GLU A 145 6.41 -15.77 -17.80
N PRO A 146 5.77 -16.58 -16.93
CA PRO A 146 4.57 -16.17 -16.19
C PRO A 146 4.80 -14.95 -15.32
N THR A 147 5.98 -14.82 -14.70
CA THR A 147 6.35 -13.68 -13.84
C THR A 147 6.41 -12.39 -14.64
N GLN A 148 7.08 -12.40 -15.78
CA GLN A 148 7.20 -11.23 -16.65
C GLN A 148 5.83 -10.83 -17.22
N PHE A 149 4.97 -11.81 -17.50
CA PHE A 149 3.59 -11.54 -17.90
C PHE A 149 2.82 -10.80 -16.80
N VAL A 150 2.90 -11.25 -15.54
CA VAL A 150 2.25 -10.60 -14.39
C VAL A 150 2.79 -9.19 -14.18
N GLU A 151 4.12 -8.99 -14.25
CA GLU A 151 4.74 -7.67 -14.12
C GLU A 151 4.25 -6.69 -15.21
N ARG A 152 4.19 -7.14 -16.46
CA ARG A 152 3.71 -6.33 -17.58
C ARG A 152 2.23 -5.99 -17.43
N PHE A 153 1.43 -6.94 -16.99
CA PHE A 153 -0.01 -6.72 -16.75
C PHE A 153 -0.23 -5.67 -15.66
N ILE A 154 0.45 -5.79 -14.52
CA ILE A 154 0.38 -4.80 -13.44
C ILE A 154 0.88 -3.42 -13.90
N GLY A 155 1.96 -3.39 -14.68
CA GLY A 155 2.47 -2.16 -15.28
C GLY A 155 1.44 -1.48 -16.18
N TYR A 156 0.73 -2.26 -17.00
CA TYR A 156 -0.34 -1.77 -17.85
C TYR A 156 -1.53 -1.24 -17.04
N GLU A 157 -1.99 -1.96 -16.01
CA GLU A 157 -3.07 -1.49 -15.13
C GLU A 157 -2.71 -0.16 -14.44
N ARG A 158 -1.46 -0.01 -13.99
CA ARG A 158 -0.97 1.26 -13.40
C ARG A 158 -1.06 2.42 -14.41
N GLN A 159 -0.68 2.20 -15.65
CA GLN A 159 -0.74 3.20 -16.71
C GLN A 159 -2.18 3.61 -17.05
N MET A 160 -3.08 2.63 -17.16
CA MET A 160 -4.50 2.89 -17.43
C MET A 160 -5.14 3.72 -16.32
N ARG A 161 -4.90 3.39 -15.06
CA ARG A 161 -5.42 4.16 -13.92
C ARG A 161 -4.86 5.58 -13.85
N ALA A 162 -3.60 5.77 -14.23
CA ALA A 162 -3.01 7.11 -14.30
C ALA A 162 -3.70 7.97 -15.37
N ALA A 163 -3.97 7.39 -16.54
CA ALA A 163 -4.66 8.08 -17.62
C ALA A 163 -6.12 8.44 -17.26
N GLU A 164 -6.86 7.51 -16.65
CA GLU A 164 -8.23 7.75 -16.17
C GLU A 164 -8.33 8.94 -15.19
N ARG A 165 -7.32 9.12 -14.34
CA ARG A 165 -7.27 10.22 -13.37
C ARG A 165 -6.96 11.56 -14.01
N GLU A 166 -6.15 11.58 -15.06
CA GLU A 166 -5.86 12.81 -15.81
C GLU A 166 -7.10 13.29 -16.57
N GLU A 167 -8.00 12.38 -16.98
CA GLU A 167 -9.26 12.72 -17.63
C GLU A 167 -10.35 13.21 -16.63
N GLU A 168 -10.25 12.82 -15.34
CA GLU A 168 -11.22 13.22 -14.30
C GLU A 168 -10.81 14.52 -13.56
N ALA A 169 -9.61 15.04 -13.77
CA ALA A 169 -9.05 16.20 -13.06
C ALA A 169 -9.24 17.51 -13.84
#